data_8123a65f5de387120a7f1dcac39b23c1
#
_entry.id   8123a65f5de387120a7f1dcac39b23c1
#
_cell.length_a   1.000
_cell.length_b   1.000
_cell.length_c   1.000
_cell.angle_alpha   90.00
_cell.angle_beta   90.00
_cell.angle_gamma   90.00
#
_symmetry.space_group_name_H-M   'P 1'
#
loop_
_entity.id
_entity.type
_entity.pdbx_description
1 polymer ?
#
loop_
_entity_poly.entity_id
_entity_poly.type
_entity_poly.pdbx_seq_one_letter_code
_entity_poly.pdbx_strand_id
1 'polypeptide(L)'
;VDGMQGGETPIYGFTANTMHTDPFFYGAGLRTLDRDSDGKPTISEKFGSERTQNVVSLVEGYLSDPISLLGSACNKTFQEGRVMFLMSRARYASRDLGGATFNYGVAPIPKYTADQDGYSTCLGFPCTFYAVSGAAQHPQEAATVLECLSSEGYRIITPVLFEVTMKTRYTTDAIAAKTFDMARAGVSFDLGRIYSDALGNLTYSIFRNCICKGNPNFSRSYSASLPAFETK
;
A
#
# COMPACT_ATOMS: atom_id res chain seq x y z
N VAL A 1 17.01 12.45 18.17
CA VAL A 1 17.56 11.29 18.88
C VAL A 1 18.96 11.62 19.42
N ASP A 2 19.26 12.92 19.53
CA ASP A 2 20.45 13.42 20.22
C ASP A 2 20.25 13.32 21.73
N GLY A 3 20.83 12.32 22.36
CA GLY A 3 20.82 12.18 23.81
C GLY A 3 20.97 10.77 24.36
N MET A 4 21.02 9.74 23.51
CA MET A 4 21.25 8.37 23.98
C MET A 4 22.75 8.11 24.22
N GLN A 5 23.23 8.43 25.40
CA GLN A 5 24.50 7.93 25.90
C GLN A 5 24.24 6.58 26.61
N GLY A 6 24.89 5.53 26.11
CA GLY A 6 25.09 4.30 26.85
C GLY A 6 23.98 3.26 26.74
N GLY A 7 24.03 2.41 25.72
CA GLY A 7 23.41 1.07 25.76
C GLY A 7 21.89 0.98 25.65
N GLU A 8 21.16 2.07 25.50
CA GLU A 8 19.72 2.05 25.35
C GLU A 8 19.32 1.64 23.93
N THR A 9 18.34 0.75 23.84
CA THR A 9 17.78 0.31 22.58
C THR A 9 17.02 1.47 21.92
N PRO A 10 17.32 1.83 20.66
CA PRO A 10 16.73 3.02 20.04
C PRO A 10 15.20 2.89 19.86
N ILE A 11 14.51 4.01 20.09
CA ILE A 11 13.08 4.18 19.87
C ILE A 11 12.87 5.04 18.62
N TYR A 12 11.92 4.66 17.78
CA TYR A 12 11.63 5.31 16.50
C TYR A 12 10.23 5.90 16.47
N GLY A 13 10.05 6.97 15.72
CA GLY A 13 8.71 7.51 15.42
C GLY A 13 7.95 6.68 14.39
N PHE A 14 8.66 6.19 13.38
CA PHE A 14 8.06 5.47 12.26
C PHE A 14 8.92 4.29 11.79
N THR A 15 8.27 3.23 11.32
CA THR A 15 8.95 2.13 10.64
C THR A 15 8.12 1.54 9.51
N ALA A 16 8.80 1.08 8.47
CA ALA A 16 8.21 0.34 7.36
C ALA A 16 9.23 -0.58 6.69
N ASN A 17 8.77 -1.62 6.02
CA ASN A 17 9.58 -2.26 4.99
C ASN A 17 9.63 -1.36 3.75
N THR A 18 10.73 -1.37 3.00
CA THR A 18 10.88 -0.54 1.80
C THR A 18 9.75 -0.73 0.78
N MET A 19 9.18 -1.94 0.67
CA MET A 19 8.01 -2.19 -0.16
C MET A 19 6.72 -1.51 0.34
N HIS A 20 6.68 -1.13 1.60
CA HIS A 20 5.54 -0.47 2.21
C HIS A 20 5.63 1.07 2.13
N THR A 21 6.53 1.61 1.31
CA THR A 21 6.52 3.05 0.95
C THR A 21 5.53 3.35 -0.18
N ASP A 22 5.19 2.37 -1.01
CA ASP A 22 4.22 2.51 -2.12
C ASP A 22 2.84 3.03 -1.67
N PRO A 23 2.30 2.68 -0.49
CA PRO A 23 1.04 3.21 0.00
C PRO A 23 0.96 4.74 0.06
N PHE A 24 2.04 5.45 0.28
CA PHE A 24 2.05 6.91 0.25
C PHE A 24 1.67 7.47 -1.13
N PHE A 25 2.09 6.81 -2.20
CA PHE A 25 1.70 7.17 -3.56
C PHE A 25 0.18 7.13 -3.74
N TYR A 26 -0.42 5.99 -3.40
CA TYR A 26 -1.87 5.79 -3.53
C TYR A 26 -2.65 6.63 -2.53
N GLY A 27 -2.16 6.77 -1.30
CA GLY A 27 -2.73 7.64 -0.27
C GLY A 27 -2.81 9.11 -0.72
N ALA A 28 -1.84 9.54 -1.53
CA ALA A 28 -1.87 10.87 -2.14
C ALA A 28 -2.84 11.00 -3.34
N GLY A 29 -3.65 9.98 -3.63
CA GLY A 29 -4.59 10.00 -4.76
C GLY A 29 -3.92 9.90 -6.13
N LEU A 30 -2.69 9.39 -6.17
CA LEU A 30 -1.91 9.20 -7.39
C LEU A 30 -2.21 7.85 -8.03
N ARG A 31 -2.02 7.74 -9.34
CA ARG A 31 -2.15 6.52 -10.13
C ARG A 31 -1.03 6.44 -11.14
N THR A 32 -0.63 5.22 -11.48
CA THR A 32 0.38 4.99 -12.52
C THR A 32 -0.24 4.89 -13.90
N LEU A 33 -1.38 4.21 -14.00
CA LEU A 33 -2.15 4.08 -15.24
C LEU A 33 -3.59 4.53 -15.05
N ASP A 34 -4.11 5.15 -16.08
CA ASP A 34 -5.54 5.47 -16.29
C ASP A 34 -6.05 4.70 -17.51
N ARG A 35 -7.30 4.93 -17.91
CA ARG A 35 -7.88 4.43 -19.15
C ARG A 35 -8.31 5.62 -20.00
N ASP A 36 -8.06 5.52 -21.32
CA ASP A 36 -8.59 6.48 -22.29
C ASP A 36 -10.11 6.27 -22.53
N SER A 37 -10.67 7.04 -23.45
CA SER A 37 -12.09 6.94 -23.83
C SER A 37 -12.48 5.58 -24.40
N ASP A 38 -11.54 4.85 -24.97
CA ASP A 38 -11.75 3.51 -25.54
C ASP A 38 -11.49 2.41 -24.49
N GLY A 39 -11.16 2.79 -23.26
CA GLY A 39 -10.86 1.88 -22.16
C GLY A 39 -9.44 1.29 -22.19
N LYS A 40 -8.57 1.76 -23.08
CA LYS A 40 -7.18 1.31 -23.16
C LYS A 40 -6.34 1.90 -22.03
N PRO A 41 -5.40 1.14 -21.47
CA PRO A 41 -4.47 1.67 -20.47
C PRO A 41 -3.57 2.77 -21.08
N THR A 42 -3.45 3.86 -20.36
CA THR A 42 -2.57 4.99 -20.68
C THR A 42 -1.79 5.40 -19.44
N ILE A 43 -0.62 6.01 -19.63
CA ILE A 43 0.15 6.55 -18.51
C ILE A 43 -0.68 7.69 -17.88
N SER A 44 -0.90 7.61 -16.58
CA SER A 44 -1.64 8.64 -15.87
C SER A 44 -0.89 9.97 -15.86
N GLU A 45 -1.58 11.05 -16.19
CA GLU A 45 -1.02 12.40 -16.04
C GLU A 45 -0.60 12.68 -14.59
N LYS A 46 -1.29 12.05 -13.62
CA LYS A 46 -0.95 12.17 -12.20
C LYS A 46 0.41 11.56 -11.87
N PHE A 47 0.87 10.54 -12.62
CA PHE A 47 2.13 9.86 -12.33
C PHE A 47 3.33 10.79 -12.55
N GLY A 48 3.38 11.53 -13.66
CA GLY A 48 4.45 12.48 -13.96
C GLY A 48 4.27 13.89 -13.36
N SER A 49 3.25 14.09 -12.53
CA SER A 49 2.86 15.41 -12.05
C SER A 49 3.79 16.00 -11.00
N GLU A 50 3.73 17.32 -10.83
CA GLU A 50 4.37 18.04 -9.73
C GLU A 50 3.93 17.49 -8.35
N ARG A 51 2.67 17.07 -8.23
CA ARG A 51 2.16 16.44 -7.02
C ARG A 51 2.97 15.18 -6.66
N THR A 52 3.30 14.34 -7.62
CA THR A 52 4.14 13.16 -7.37
C THR A 52 5.55 13.55 -6.92
N GLN A 53 6.15 14.56 -7.55
CA GLN A 53 7.45 15.08 -7.13
C GLN A 53 7.40 15.59 -5.68
N ASN A 54 6.36 16.34 -5.32
CA ASN A 54 6.18 16.88 -3.98
C ASN A 54 5.96 15.78 -2.93
N VAL A 55 5.18 14.75 -3.26
CA VAL A 55 4.97 13.57 -2.39
C VAL A 55 6.27 12.82 -2.19
N VAL A 56 7.06 12.61 -3.25
CA VAL A 56 8.38 11.97 -3.14
C VAL A 56 9.30 12.75 -2.22
N SER A 57 9.40 14.07 -2.41
CA SER A 57 10.27 14.92 -1.58
C SER A 57 9.85 14.93 -0.10
N LEU A 58 8.53 14.99 0.15
CA LEU A 58 7.99 14.95 1.51
C LEU A 58 8.27 13.61 2.20
N VAL A 59 7.98 12.50 1.51
CA VAL A 59 8.13 11.15 2.08
C VAL A 59 9.60 10.79 2.23
N GLU A 60 10.45 11.13 1.26
CA GLU A 60 11.90 10.92 1.35
C GLU A 60 12.48 11.69 2.53
N GLY A 61 12.16 12.98 2.67
CA GLY A 61 12.65 13.79 3.79
C GLY A 61 12.19 13.24 5.16
N TYR A 62 10.97 12.71 5.24
CA TYR A 62 10.46 12.09 6.46
C TYR A 62 11.14 10.74 6.77
N LEU A 63 11.38 9.92 5.75
CA LEU A 63 11.94 8.57 5.94
C LEU A 63 13.46 8.53 6.00
N SER A 64 14.15 9.58 5.56
CA SER A 64 15.60 9.74 5.74
C SER A 64 15.97 10.30 7.11
N ASP A 65 15.02 10.84 7.85
CA ASP A 65 15.23 11.30 9.23
C ASP A 65 15.58 10.11 10.14
N PRO A 66 16.57 10.24 11.04
CA PRO A 66 16.95 9.19 12.00
C PRO A 66 15.82 8.70 12.93
N ILE A 67 14.70 9.46 13.03
CA ILE A 67 13.49 9.02 13.73
C ILE A 67 12.78 7.88 13.01
N SER A 68 13.08 7.66 11.74
CA SER A 68 12.48 6.63 10.90
C SER A 68 13.40 5.43 10.72
N LEU A 69 12.83 4.21 10.76
CA LEU A 69 13.53 2.97 10.50
C LEU A 69 12.93 2.27 9.28
N LEU A 70 13.68 2.20 8.19
CA LEU A 70 13.29 1.41 7.02
C LEU A 70 14.02 0.06 7.01
N GLY A 71 13.27 -1.04 6.84
CA GLY A 71 13.91 -2.35 6.70
C GLY A 71 13.01 -3.53 7.07
N SER A 72 13.59 -4.72 7.00
CA SER A 72 12.90 -5.99 7.28
C SER A 72 12.54 -6.18 8.76
N ALA A 73 13.22 -5.49 9.67
CA ALA A 73 12.97 -5.59 11.11
C ALA A 73 11.74 -4.80 11.59
N CYS A 74 11.05 -4.06 10.71
CA CYS A 74 9.96 -3.15 11.05
C CYS A 74 8.87 -3.77 11.96
N ASN A 75 8.37 -4.97 11.61
CA ASN A 75 7.33 -5.63 12.40
C ASN A 75 7.84 -6.03 13.80
N LYS A 76 9.06 -6.56 13.88
CA LYS A 76 9.68 -6.94 15.15
C LYS A 76 9.90 -5.72 16.05
N THR A 77 10.41 -4.63 15.49
CA THR A 77 10.62 -3.37 16.22
C THR A 77 9.33 -2.82 16.80
N PHE A 78 8.22 -2.93 16.05
CA PHE A 78 6.90 -2.55 16.54
C PHE A 78 6.42 -3.49 17.67
N GLN A 79 6.54 -4.81 17.49
CA GLN A 79 6.17 -5.79 18.53
C GLN A 79 6.94 -5.60 19.85
N GLU A 80 8.16 -5.10 19.77
CA GLU A 80 9.00 -4.77 20.93
C GLU A 80 8.62 -3.42 21.59
N GLY A 81 7.59 -2.71 21.08
CA GLY A 81 7.15 -1.42 21.60
C GLY A 81 8.13 -0.28 21.35
N ARG A 82 9.04 -0.41 20.39
CA ARG A 82 10.12 0.55 20.11
C ARG A 82 9.85 1.50 18.94
N VAL A 83 8.61 1.54 18.48
CA VAL A 83 8.23 2.47 17.41
C VAL A 83 6.77 2.89 17.59
N MET A 84 6.50 4.17 17.28
CA MET A 84 5.17 4.74 17.44
C MET A 84 4.23 4.34 16.29
N PHE A 85 4.70 4.38 15.05
CA PHE A 85 3.92 4.06 13.86
C PHE A 85 4.60 3.00 12.99
N LEU A 86 3.83 1.98 12.63
CA LEU A 86 4.23 0.95 11.67
C LEU A 86 3.35 1.04 10.42
N MET A 87 3.97 1.22 9.24
CA MET A 87 3.26 1.02 7.99
C MET A 87 3.47 -0.40 7.50
N SER A 88 2.37 -1.15 7.39
CA SER A 88 2.42 -2.56 7.03
C SER A 88 1.10 -3.00 6.39
N ARG A 89 1.00 -4.28 6.04
CA ARG A 89 -0.22 -4.86 5.49
C ARG A 89 -1.25 -5.10 6.60
N ALA A 90 -2.52 -4.82 6.33
CA ALA A 90 -3.60 -5.06 7.29
C ALA A 90 -3.60 -6.49 7.86
N ARG A 91 -3.25 -7.50 7.04
CA ARG A 91 -3.16 -8.90 7.48
C ARG A 91 -2.14 -9.16 8.60
N TYR A 92 -1.14 -8.28 8.77
CA TYR A 92 -0.15 -8.45 9.83
C TYR A 92 -0.75 -8.20 11.22
N ALA A 93 -1.80 -7.41 11.31
CA ALA A 93 -2.54 -7.28 12.57
C ALA A 93 -3.00 -8.64 13.10
N SER A 94 -3.46 -9.53 12.20
CA SER A 94 -3.94 -10.86 12.59
C SER A 94 -2.85 -11.94 12.65
N ARG A 95 -1.76 -11.78 11.92
CA ARG A 95 -0.75 -12.82 11.76
C ARG A 95 0.50 -12.58 12.58
N ASP A 96 1.09 -11.40 12.42
CA ASP A 96 2.44 -11.14 12.90
C ASP A 96 2.46 -10.27 14.16
N LEU A 97 1.39 -9.48 14.42
CA LEU A 97 1.28 -8.60 15.58
C LEU A 97 0.50 -9.20 16.75
N GLY A 98 0.00 -10.42 16.59
CA GLY A 98 -0.74 -11.13 17.65
C GLY A 98 0.06 -11.39 18.94
N GLY A 99 1.39 -11.25 18.89
CA GLY A 99 2.29 -11.35 20.05
C GLY A 99 2.63 -10.03 20.71
N ALA A 100 2.09 -8.89 20.24
CA ALA A 100 2.28 -7.60 20.90
C ALA A 100 1.63 -7.61 22.29
N THR A 101 2.39 -7.16 23.29
CA THR A 101 1.92 -7.12 24.69
C THR A 101 1.25 -5.79 25.07
N PHE A 102 1.07 -4.92 24.12
CA PHE A 102 0.45 -3.61 24.25
C PHE A 102 -0.69 -3.43 23.25
N ASN A 103 -1.62 -2.54 23.59
CA ASN A 103 -2.71 -2.18 22.70
C ASN A 103 -2.19 -1.25 21.59
N TYR A 104 -2.65 -1.47 20.36
CA TYR A 104 -2.37 -0.60 19.23
C TYR A 104 -3.65 -0.32 18.45
N GLY A 105 -3.70 0.86 17.85
CA GLY A 105 -4.77 1.26 16.94
C GLY A 105 -4.38 1.02 15.47
N VAL A 106 -5.35 1.18 14.59
CA VAL A 106 -5.14 1.13 13.14
C VAL A 106 -5.60 2.47 12.55
N ALA A 107 -4.77 3.06 11.71
CA ALA A 107 -5.08 4.27 10.98
C ALA A 107 -5.06 4.01 9.46
N PRO A 108 -5.89 4.71 8.66
CA PRO A 108 -5.81 4.61 7.21
C PRO A 108 -4.51 5.25 6.72
N ILE A 109 -4.12 4.92 5.49
CA ILE A 109 -3.01 5.62 4.80
C ILE A 109 -3.35 7.11 4.75
N PRO A 110 -2.42 8.01 5.15
CA PRO A 110 -2.71 9.43 5.18
C PRO A 110 -3.01 9.98 3.77
N LYS A 111 -3.95 10.92 3.71
CA LYS A 111 -4.19 11.75 2.52
C LYS A 111 -3.07 12.78 2.40
N TYR A 112 -2.75 13.20 1.17
CA TYR A 112 -1.81 14.29 0.93
C TYR A 112 -2.42 15.66 1.27
N THR A 113 -3.72 15.85 0.94
CA THR A 113 -4.47 17.07 1.26
C THR A 113 -5.80 16.71 1.91
N ALA A 114 -6.34 17.60 2.74
CA ALA A 114 -7.57 17.37 3.48
C ALA A 114 -8.81 17.27 2.57
N ASP A 115 -8.78 17.94 1.42
CA ASP A 115 -9.84 18.01 0.41
C ASP A 115 -9.95 16.76 -0.49
N GLN A 116 -9.06 15.78 -0.36
CA GLN A 116 -9.25 14.52 -1.07
C GLN A 116 -10.56 13.84 -0.63
N ASP A 117 -11.34 13.35 -1.58
CA ASP A 117 -12.66 12.75 -1.35
C ASP A 117 -12.66 11.62 -0.32
N GLY A 118 -11.59 10.84 -0.24
CA GLY A 118 -11.49 9.71 0.69
C GLY A 118 -10.07 9.24 0.92
N TYR A 119 -9.97 8.21 1.76
CA TYR A 119 -8.72 7.49 1.97
C TYR A 119 -8.56 6.41 0.89
N SER A 120 -7.33 6.21 0.43
CA SER A 120 -7.00 5.16 -0.52
C SER A 120 -6.18 4.07 0.15
N THR A 121 -6.49 2.83 -0.15
CA THR A 121 -5.75 1.66 0.32
C THR A 121 -5.02 1.03 -0.84
N CYS A 122 -3.70 0.94 -0.71
CA CYS A 122 -2.86 0.31 -1.71
C CYS A 122 -3.09 -1.20 -1.73
N LEU A 123 -3.38 -1.75 -2.91
CA LEU A 123 -3.44 -3.19 -3.11
C LEU A 123 -2.08 -3.84 -2.79
N GLY A 124 -2.10 -4.91 -2.00
CA GLY A 124 -0.89 -5.67 -1.67
C GLY A 124 -0.26 -6.29 -2.93
N PHE A 125 1.07 -6.40 -2.94
CA PHE A 125 1.80 -7.12 -3.99
C PHE A 125 2.72 -8.17 -3.34
N PRO A 126 2.68 -9.42 -3.79
CA PRO A 126 1.80 -9.97 -4.82
C PRO A 126 0.33 -10.04 -4.38
N CYS A 127 -0.58 -10.02 -5.34
CA CYS A 127 -2.02 -10.22 -5.17
C CYS A 127 -2.49 -11.35 -6.10
N THR A 128 -3.57 -12.02 -5.71
CA THR A 128 -4.14 -13.11 -6.50
C THR A 128 -5.36 -12.63 -7.24
N PHE A 129 -5.45 -12.96 -8.52
CA PHE A 129 -6.62 -12.75 -9.36
C PHE A 129 -7.08 -14.09 -9.93
N TYR A 130 -8.37 -14.20 -10.18
CA TYR A 130 -8.96 -15.31 -10.92
C TYR A 130 -9.21 -14.87 -12.34
N ALA A 131 -9.02 -15.77 -13.27
CA ALA A 131 -9.31 -15.55 -14.69
C ALA A 131 -9.86 -16.82 -15.32
N VAL A 132 -10.71 -16.63 -16.32
CA VAL A 132 -11.16 -17.72 -17.21
C VAL A 132 -10.23 -17.74 -18.41
N SER A 133 -9.68 -18.92 -18.72
CA SER A 133 -8.83 -19.08 -19.91
C SER A 133 -9.60 -18.77 -21.18
N GLY A 134 -9.00 -18.06 -22.14
CA GLY A 134 -9.56 -17.85 -23.47
C GLY A 134 -9.73 -19.13 -24.29
N ALA A 135 -9.06 -20.22 -23.91
CA ALA A 135 -9.18 -21.55 -24.51
C ALA A 135 -10.12 -22.48 -23.74
N ALA A 136 -10.88 -21.98 -22.77
CA ALA A 136 -11.82 -22.79 -22.01
C ALA A 136 -12.93 -23.31 -22.94
N GLN A 137 -13.27 -24.60 -22.83
CA GLN A 137 -14.36 -25.21 -23.62
C GLN A 137 -15.73 -24.66 -23.19
N HIS A 138 -15.88 -24.31 -21.91
CA HIS A 138 -17.12 -23.83 -21.32
C HIS A 138 -16.86 -22.52 -20.55
N PRO A 139 -16.56 -21.39 -21.25
CA PRO A 139 -16.15 -20.16 -20.58
C PRO A 139 -17.26 -19.51 -19.76
N GLN A 140 -18.53 -19.66 -20.18
CA GLN A 140 -19.68 -19.11 -19.47
C GLN A 140 -19.93 -19.85 -18.14
N GLU A 141 -19.84 -21.17 -18.15
CA GLU A 141 -19.96 -21.98 -16.93
C GLU A 141 -18.82 -21.69 -15.96
N ALA A 142 -17.59 -21.58 -16.48
CA ALA A 142 -16.44 -21.21 -15.66
C ALA A 142 -16.61 -19.81 -15.03
N ALA A 143 -17.09 -18.82 -15.79
CA ALA A 143 -17.40 -17.50 -15.28
C ALA A 143 -18.50 -17.53 -14.22
N THR A 144 -19.55 -18.32 -14.42
CA THR A 144 -20.63 -18.51 -13.45
C THR A 144 -20.10 -19.10 -12.13
N VAL A 145 -19.24 -20.11 -12.21
CA VAL A 145 -18.60 -20.68 -10.99
C VAL A 145 -17.77 -19.64 -10.26
N LEU A 146 -16.98 -18.84 -10.98
CA LEU A 146 -16.18 -17.76 -10.35
C LEU A 146 -17.07 -16.70 -9.70
N GLU A 147 -18.19 -16.33 -10.33
CA GLU A 147 -19.16 -15.41 -9.77
C GLU A 147 -19.78 -15.96 -8.47
N CYS A 148 -20.19 -17.24 -8.48
CA CYS A 148 -20.70 -17.91 -7.28
C CYS A 148 -19.67 -17.93 -6.16
N LEU A 149 -18.41 -18.30 -6.45
CA LEU A 149 -17.32 -18.30 -5.46
C LEU A 149 -17.06 -16.90 -4.89
N SER A 150 -17.06 -15.88 -5.75
CA SER A 150 -16.87 -14.48 -5.34
C SER A 150 -18.02 -14.00 -4.45
N SER A 151 -19.26 -14.33 -4.83
CA SER A 151 -20.46 -14.00 -4.08
C SER A 151 -20.46 -14.65 -2.69
N GLU A 152 -20.15 -15.96 -2.61
CA GLU A 152 -20.05 -16.66 -1.33
C GLU A 152 -18.87 -16.12 -0.48
N GLY A 153 -17.73 -15.86 -1.10
CA GLY A 153 -16.59 -15.21 -0.44
C GLY A 153 -16.97 -13.85 0.16
N TYR A 154 -17.70 -13.04 -0.58
CA TYR A 154 -18.19 -11.74 -0.10
C TYR A 154 -19.18 -11.88 1.06
N ARG A 155 -20.12 -12.83 0.99
CA ARG A 155 -21.16 -13.01 2.01
C ARG A 155 -20.67 -13.70 3.27
N ILE A 156 -19.69 -14.61 3.17
CA ILE A 156 -19.26 -15.45 4.28
C ILE A 156 -17.86 -15.05 4.76
N ILE A 157 -16.85 -15.09 3.87
CA ILE A 157 -15.45 -14.91 4.26
C ILE A 157 -15.17 -13.46 4.64
N THR A 158 -15.68 -12.52 3.87
CA THR A 158 -15.43 -11.09 4.09
C THR A 158 -15.95 -10.60 5.44
N PRO A 159 -17.21 -10.89 5.85
CA PRO A 159 -17.69 -10.55 7.19
C PRO A 159 -16.88 -11.22 8.30
N VAL A 160 -16.57 -12.51 8.18
CA VAL A 160 -15.77 -13.21 9.19
C VAL A 160 -14.39 -12.58 9.35
N LEU A 161 -13.75 -12.23 8.24
CA LEU A 161 -12.43 -11.60 8.28
C LEU A 161 -12.50 -10.18 8.86
N PHE A 162 -13.37 -9.33 8.34
CA PHE A 162 -13.38 -7.92 8.71
C PHE A 162 -14.18 -7.64 9.96
N GLU A 163 -15.36 -8.22 10.14
CA GLU A 163 -16.22 -7.92 11.28
C GLU A 163 -15.80 -8.68 12.54
N VAL A 164 -15.49 -9.98 12.39
CA VAL A 164 -15.14 -10.82 13.54
C VAL A 164 -13.65 -10.76 13.83
N THR A 165 -12.80 -11.05 12.84
CA THR A 165 -11.36 -11.19 13.08
C THR A 165 -10.69 -9.83 13.27
N MET A 166 -10.84 -8.92 12.33
CA MET A 166 -10.12 -7.65 12.33
C MET A 166 -10.70 -6.67 13.38
N LYS A 167 -12.01 -6.50 13.43
CA LYS A 167 -12.65 -5.53 14.33
C LYS A 167 -12.76 -6.03 15.78
N THR A 168 -13.06 -7.31 16.00
CA THR A 168 -13.33 -7.80 17.35
C THR A 168 -12.07 -8.29 18.05
N ARG A 169 -11.18 -8.95 17.33
CA ARG A 169 -10.01 -9.61 17.94
C ARG A 169 -8.78 -8.71 18.02
N TYR A 170 -8.63 -7.77 17.08
CA TYR A 170 -7.42 -6.95 16.95
C TYR A 170 -7.67 -5.46 17.13
N THR A 171 -8.87 -5.05 17.50
CA THR A 171 -9.17 -3.67 17.85
C THR A 171 -9.87 -3.60 19.21
N THR A 172 -9.41 -2.68 20.04
CA THR A 172 -9.97 -2.45 21.37
C THR A 172 -10.95 -1.28 21.41
N ASP A 173 -11.11 -0.56 20.27
CA ASP A 173 -11.98 0.60 20.20
C ASP A 173 -12.79 0.70 18.89
N ALA A 174 -13.86 1.49 18.94
CA ALA A 174 -14.76 1.73 17.80
C ALA A 174 -14.11 2.54 16.66
N ILE A 175 -13.05 3.29 16.94
CA ILE A 175 -12.34 4.11 15.92
C ILE A 175 -11.54 3.18 15.02
N ALA A 176 -10.81 2.24 15.60
CA ALA A 176 -10.04 1.26 14.85
C ALA A 176 -10.96 0.37 14.00
N ALA A 177 -12.16 0.01 14.50
CA ALA A 177 -13.15 -0.72 13.70
C ALA A 177 -13.57 0.06 12.43
N LYS A 178 -13.87 1.36 12.58
CA LYS A 178 -14.18 2.24 11.43
C LYS A 178 -13.02 2.36 10.44
N THR A 179 -11.79 2.31 10.91
CA THR A 179 -10.60 2.37 10.05
C THR A 179 -10.52 1.17 9.13
N PHE A 180 -10.87 -0.03 9.59
CA PHE A 180 -10.93 -1.20 8.71
C PHE A 180 -12.02 -1.07 7.64
N ASP A 181 -13.17 -0.47 7.96
CA ASP A 181 -14.20 -0.16 6.96
C ASP A 181 -13.68 0.84 5.91
N MET A 182 -13.01 1.90 6.34
CA MET A 182 -12.39 2.88 5.44
C MET A 182 -11.31 2.23 4.56
N ALA A 183 -10.46 1.39 5.14
CA ALA A 183 -9.42 0.68 4.40
C ALA A 183 -10.02 -0.25 3.34
N ARG A 184 -11.09 -0.97 3.67
CA ARG A 184 -11.81 -1.84 2.73
C ARG A 184 -12.48 -1.04 1.61
N ALA A 185 -13.19 0.03 1.95
CA ALA A 185 -13.89 0.88 0.98
C ALA A 185 -12.92 1.63 0.04
N GLY A 186 -11.73 1.95 0.54
CA GLY A 186 -10.71 2.71 -0.18
C GLY A 186 -9.77 1.88 -1.05
N VAL A 187 -9.97 0.56 -1.21
CA VAL A 187 -9.07 -0.27 -2.02
C VAL A 187 -8.99 0.26 -3.43
N SER A 188 -7.79 0.64 -3.85
CA SER A 188 -7.51 1.18 -5.17
C SER A 188 -6.86 0.12 -6.06
N PHE A 189 -7.47 -0.12 -7.21
CA PHE A 189 -6.91 -0.98 -8.25
C PHE A 189 -6.22 -0.10 -9.29
N ASP A 190 -4.92 -0.30 -9.47
CA ASP A 190 -4.10 0.37 -10.46
C ASP A 190 -3.51 -0.70 -11.39
N LEU A 191 -3.79 -0.58 -12.68
CA LEU A 191 -3.30 -1.53 -13.69
C LEU A 191 -1.78 -1.60 -13.71
N GLY A 192 -1.10 -0.48 -13.48
CA GLY A 192 0.35 -0.44 -13.40
C GLY A 192 0.91 -1.25 -12.23
N ARG A 193 0.13 -1.40 -11.14
CA ARG A 193 0.50 -2.27 -10.03
C ARG A 193 0.16 -3.73 -10.29
N ILE A 194 -0.99 -3.99 -10.90
CA ILE A 194 -1.45 -5.34 -11.23
C ILE A 194 -0.51 -5.99 -12.24
N TYR A 195 -0.13 -5.26 -13.29
CA TYR A 195 0.74 -5.72 -14.36
C TYR A 195 2.20 -5.27 -14.20
N SER A 196 2.64 -5.03 -12.97
CA SER A 196 3.97 -4.46 -12.71
C SER A 196 5.12 -5.26 -13.32
N ASP A 197 5.05 -6.58 -13.34
CA ASP A 197 6.09 -7.43 -13.93
C ASP A 197 6.16 -7.26 -15.44
N ALA A 198 5.02 -7.22 -16.12
CA ALA A 198 4.94 -6.96 -17.56
C ALA A 198 5.48 -5.57 -17.92
N LEU A 199 5.30 -4.59 -17.04
CA LEU A 199 5.82 -3.23 -17.16
C LEU A 199 7.25 -3.07 -16.63
N GLY A 200 7.96 -4.18 -16.33
CA GLY A 200 9.34 -4.13 -15.82
C GLY A 200 9.47 -3.45 -14.46
N ASN A 201 8.43 -3.49 -13.64
CA ASN A 201 8.34 -2.84 -12.33
C ASN A 201 8.55 -1.31 -12.38
N LEU A 202 8.40 -0.67 -13.53
CA LEU A 202 8.64 0.78 -13.70
C LEU A 202 7.65 1.62 -12.90
N THR A 203 6.39 1.17 -12.76
CA THR A 203 5.28 1.94 -12.21
C THR A 203 5.57 2.44 -10.78
N TYR A 204 5.89 1.56 -9.87
CA TYR A 204 6.14 1.93 -8.47
C TYR A 204 7.62 1.93 -8.08
N SER A 205 8.48 1.22 -8.84
CA SER A 205 9.91 1.15 -8.50
C SER A 205 10.61 2.50 -8.69
N ILE A 206 10.15 3.34 -9.63
CA ILE A 206 10.65 4.71 -9.78
C ILE A 206 10.38 5.49 -8.49
N PHE A 207 9.12 5.51 -8.03
CA PHE A 207 8.72 6.19 -6.80
C PHE A 207 9.51 5.68 -5.59
N ARG A 208 9.48 4.36 -5.37
CA ARG A 208 10.18 3.70 -4.26
C ARG A 208 11.68 3.96 -4.28
N ASN A 209 12.32 3.89 -5.46
CA ASN A 209 13.75 4.12 -5.57
C ASN A 209 14.14 5.55 -5.23
N CYS A 210 13.33 6.54 -5.62
CA CYS A 210 13.59 7.92 -5.24
C CYS A 210 13.62 8.10 -3.72
N ILE A 211 12.68 7.47 -3.03
CA ILE A 211 12.56 7.55 -1.56
C ILE A 211 13.66 6.73 -0.88
N CYS A 212 13.76 5.43 -1.21
CA CYS A 212 14.60 4.51 -0.44
C CYS A 212 16.10 4.63 -0.75
N LYS A 213 16.48 5.30 -1.84
CA LYS A 213 17.88 5.56 -2.21
C LYS A 213 18.34 7.01 -1.95
N GLY A 214 17.49 7.82 -1.32
CA GLY A 214 17.82 9.22 -1.02
C GLY A 214 18.02 10.07 -2.27
N ASN A 215 17.24 9.81 -3.33
CA ASN A 215 17.29 10.61 -4.56
C ASN A 215 15.89 11.16 -4.88
N PRO A 216 15.47 12.26 -4.25
CA PRO A 216 14.12 12.78 -4.37
C PRO A 216 13.78 13.40 -5.74
N ASN A 217 14.70 13.41 -6.70
CA ASN A 217 14.45 13.95 -8.04
C ASN A 217 13.62 12.97 -8.88
N PHE A 218 12.33 12.87 -8.54
CA PHE A 218 11.38 12.01 -9.22
C PHE A 218 11.19 12.40 -10.69
N SER A 219 11.07 13.68 -11.00
CA SER A 219 10.82 14.16 -12.37
C SER A 219 11.92 13.71 -13.34
N ARG A 220 13.18 13.74 -12.92
CA ARG A 220 14.30 13.23 -13.72
C ARG A 220 14.22 11.72 -13.91
N SER A 221 13.93 10.98 -12.84
CA SER A 221 13.82 9.52 -12.88
C SER A 221 12.65 9.08 -13.75
N TYR A 222 11.52 9.77 -13.66
CA TYR A 222 10.34 9.55 -14.48
C TYR A 222 10.64 9.80 -15.96
N SER A 223 11.18 10.96 -16.33
CA SER A 223 11.51 11.30 -17.71
C SER A 223 12.51 10.32 -18.34
N ALA A 224 13.48 9.85 -17.58
CA ALA A 224 14.44 8.86 -18.07
C ALA A 224 13.81 7.47 -18.30
N SER A 225 12.72 7.15 -17.61
CA SER A 225 12.02 5.86 -17.70
C SER A 225 10.84 5.87 -18.69
N LEU A 226 10.37 7.05 -19.08
CA LEU A 226 9.19 7.23 -19.92
C LEU A 226 9.25 6.45 -21.25
N PRO A 227 10.35 6.45 -22.01
CA PRO A 227 10.43 5.68 -23.26
C PRO A 227 10.25 4.17 -23.06
N ALA A 228 10.73 3.63 -21.93
CA ALA A 228 10.55 2.23 -21.62
C ALA A 228 9.10 1.89 -21.18
N PHE A 229 8.36 2.88 -20.69
CA PHE A 229 6.94 2.76 -20.38
C PHE A 229 6.08 2.71 -21.65
N GLU A 230 6.34 3.60 -22.59
CA GLU A 230 5.59 3.75 -23.85
C GLU A 230 5.75 2.56 -24.80
N THR A 231 6.81 1.78 -24.65
CA THR A 231 7.11 0.61 -25.49
C THR A 231 6.51 -0.69 -24.94
N LYS A 232 5.87 -0.69 -23.78
CA LYS A 232 5.32 -1.87 -23.12
C LYS A 232 3.81 -1.82 -23.01
#